data_6f12ac20cd13ec174f14abd2c9628527
#
_entry.id   6f12ac20cd13ec174f14abd2c9628527
#
_cell.length_a   1.000
_cell.length_b   1.000
_cell.length_c   1.000
_cell.angle_alpha   90.00
_cell.angle_beta   90.00
_cell.angle_gamma   90.00
#
_symmetry.space_group_name_H-M   'P 1'
#
loop_
_entity.id
_entity.type
_entity.pdbx_description
1 polymer ?
#
loop_
_entity_poly.entity_id
_entity_poly.type
_entity_poly.pdbx_seq_one_letter_code
_entity_poly.pdbx_strand_id
1 'polypeptide(L)'
;MIKSDSGLFPMVAKTLFGLEEILAQELKTLGAQAVKIGVRNVQFVGDTGFMYKANLCLRTALRILKPIYRSSISKIDEVYQVMHGIAWEDVMGENSTFAIRATVMTSEPQNSMYVALKAKDGLVDRFRRRVGSRPNVDKDFPDFSIHLYVTDRIVEVSLDSSGTSLHQRGYRSATNIAPINEVLAAGILMLSGWRGDTDFLDPMCGSGTLLIEAAMIACNIPPNLNRKAFAFQKWSDWDNDLYEKIEASSLNRTRSFSHNITGYDKAPSAIRKAAQNISNANLDDFIKIEREDFFKTEKLDPDKSLHIVFNPPYGERLPIDVNVFYS
;
A
#
# COMPACT_ATOMS: atom_id res chain seq x y z
N MET A 1 -13.69 14.46 17.80
CA MET A 1 -12.41 14.21 17.07
C MET A 1 -11.34 13.78 18.07
N ILE A 2 -10.52 12.81 17.69
CA ILE A 2 -9.41 12.34 18.52
C ILE A 2 -8.28 13.37 18.36
N LYS A 3 -8.18 14.36 19.27
CA LYS A 3 -7.06 15.31 19.35
C LYS A 3 -6.20 14.90 20.54
N SER A 4 -4.88 14.86 20.38
CA SER A 4 -3.91 14.79 21.48
C SER A 4 -3.18 16.12 21.58
N ASP A 5 -2.91 16.59 22.79
CA ASP A 5 -2.14 17.83 23.06
C ASP A 5 -0.68 17.71 22.56
N SER A 6 -0.21 16.52 22.31
CA SER A 6 1.17 16.23 21.87
C SER A 6 1.37 16.25 20.35
N GLY A 7 0.34 16.53 19.55
CA GLY A 7 0.39 16.40 18.08
C GLY A 7 0.45 14.96 17.56
N LEU A 8 0.52 13.97 18.46
CA LEU A 8 0.52 12.55 18.14
C LEU A 8 -0.90 12.02 18.01
N PHE A 9 -1.15 11.13 17.07
CA PHE A 9 -2.44 10.50 16.88
C PHE A 9 -2.31 9.02 16.46
N PRO A 10 -3.33 8.19 16.75
CA PRO A 10 -3.35 6.80 16.32
C PRO A 10 -3.54 6.68 14.81
N MET A 11 -2.90 5.68 14.24
CA MET A 11 -3.02 5.30 12.82
C MET A 11 -3.14 3.79 12.69
N VAL A 12 -3.67 3.35 11.54
CA VAL A 12 -3.79 1.93 11.20
C VAL A 12 -3.21 1.70 9.81
N ALA A 13 -2.14 0.94 9.71
CA ALA A 13 -1.62 0.45 8.44
C ALA A 13 -2.31 -0.87 8.08
N LYS A 14 -2.99 -0.92 6.94
CA LYS A 14 -3.60 -2.15 6.40
C LYS A 14 -2.56 -2.91 5.59
N THR A 15 -2.59 -4.25 5.66
CA THR A 15 -1.67 -5.12 4.92
C THR A 15 -2.35 -6.40 4.44
N LEU A 16 -1.60 -7.25 3.75
CA LEU A 16 -2.02 -8.61 3.39
C LEU A 16 -1.87 -9.53 4.62
N PHE A 17 -2.70 -10.58 4.66
CA PHE A 17 -2.58 -11.61 5.67
C PHE A 17 -1.20 -12.29 5.59
N GLY A 18 -0.54 -12.46 6.73
CA GLY A 18 0.80 -13.05 6.84
C GLY A 18 1.95 -12.03 6.72
N LEU A 19 1.67 -10.75 6.43
CA LEU A 19 2.68 -9.69 6.40
C LEU A 19 2.62 -8.74 7.59
N GLU A 20 1.79 -9.02 8.59
CA GLU A 20 1.58 -8.13 9.73
C GLU A 20 2.85 -7.94 10.56
N GLU A 21 3.62 -9.01 10.80
CA GLU A 21 4.90 -8.94 11.54
C GLU A 21 5.95 -8.12 10.77
N ILE A 22 6.05 -8.32 9.45
CA ILE A 22 6.96 -7.57 8.59
C ILE A 22 6.60 -6.07 8.63
N LEU A 23 5.32 -5.74 8.46
CA LEU A 23 4.86 -4.36 8.53
C LEU A 23 5.11 -3.74 9.91
N ALA A 24 4.92 -4.49 10.99
CA ALA A 24 5.22 -4.01 12.35
C ALA A 24 6.71 -3.71 12.51
N GLN A 25 7.59 -4.53 11.93
CA GLN A 25 9.02 -4.30 11.95
C GLN A 25 9.42 -3.06 11.11
N GLU A 26 8.83 -2.88 9.93
CA GLU A 26 9.02 -1.66 9.13
C GLU A 26 8.62 -0.40 9.93
N LEU A 27 7.44 -0.41 10.54
CA LEU A 27 6.93 0.70 11.36
C LEU A 27 7.88 1.04 12.53
N LYS A 28 8.36 0.03 13.26
CA LYS A 28 9.33 0.21 14.35
C LYS A 28 10.64 0.81 13.84
N THR A 29 11.16 0.30 12.72
CA THR A 29 12.40 0.79 12.10
C THR A 29 12.25 2.24 11.61
N LEU A 30 11.06 2.63 11.15
CA LEU A 30 10.77 4.02 10.77
C LEU A 30 10.59 4.97 11.99
N GLY A 31 10.39 4.42 13.20
CA GLY A 31 10.23 5.19 14.43
C GLY A 31 8.79 5.32 14.95
N ALA A 32 7.87 4.46 14.51
CA ALA A 32 6.49 4.42 15.02
C ALA A 32 6.46 4.08 16.52
N GLN A 33 5.54 4.72 17.24
CA GLN A 33 5.27 4.44 18.64
C GLN A 33 4.09 3.49 18.80
N ALA A 34 4.00 2.80 19.94
CA ALA A 34 2.87 1.95 20.35
C ALA A 34 2.39 0.97 19.27
N VAL A 35 3.33 0.33 18.56
CA VAL A 35 3.03 -0.62 17.47
C VAL A 35 2.33 -1.86 18.02
N LYS A 36 1.14 -2.16 17.51
CA LYS A 36 0.31 -3.32 17.87
C LYS A 36 -0.16 -4.05 16.63
N ILE A 37 0.11 -5.34 16.57
CA ILE A 37 -0.29 -6.21 15.47
C ILE A 37 -1.76 -6.61 15.64
N GLY A 38 -2.52 -6.53 14.54
CA GLY A 38 -3.87 -7.02 14.41
C GLY A 38 -3.99 -7.92 13.18
N VAL A 39 -5.19 -8.41 12.88
CA VAL A 39 -5.43 -9.23 11.68
C VAL A 39 -5.50 -8.33 10.44
N ARG A 40 -4.60 -8.53 9.48
CA ARG A 40 -4.46 -7.74 8.24
C ARG A 40 -4.25 -6.24 8.50
N ASN A 41 -3.71 -5.88 9.65
CA ASN A 41 -3.39 -4.50 9.99
C ASN A 41 -2.38 -4.42 11.14
N VAL A 42 -1.73 -3.25 11.24
CA VAL A 42 -0.89 -2.87 12.38
C VAL A 42 -1.32 -1.47 12.83
N GLN A 43 -1.64 -1.34 14.11
CA GLN A 43 -1.93 -0.06 14.76
C GLN A 43 -0.64 0.57 15.27
N PHE A 44 -0.53 1.87 15.19
CA PHE A 44 0.62 2.62 15.67
C PHE A 44 0.28 4.07 15.96
N VAL A 45 1.20 4.79 16.60
CA VAL A 45 1.06 6.21 16.93
C VAL A 45 2.21 6.99 16.29
N GLY A 46 1.90 8.17 15.77
CA GLY A 46 2.84 9.12 15.20
C GLY A 46 2.19 10.49 14.97
N ASP A 47 2.97 11.44 14.51
CA ASP A 47 2.50 12.77 14.10
C ASP A 47 2.18 12.84 12.60
N THR A 48 1.85 14.03 12.09
CA THR A 48 1.57 14.29 10.67
C THR A 48 2.78 13.95 9.79
N GLY A 49 3.98 14.31 10.23
CA GLY A 49 5.21 13.97 9.49
C GLY A 49 5.44 12.46 9.41
N PHE A 50 5.15 11.74 10.50
CA PHE A 50 5.23 10.29 10.48
C PHE A 50 4.17 9.67 9.55
N MET A 51 2.97 10.23 9.47
CA MET A 51 1.94 9.80 8.51
C MET A 51 2.43 9.93 7.05
N TYR A 52 3.08 11.06 6.71
CA TYR A 52 3.67 11.26 5.39
C TYR A 52 4.78 10.23 5.12
N LYS A 53 5.70 10.07 6.08
CA LYS A 53 6.79 9.10 6.00
C LYS A 53 6.29 7.66 5.85
N ALA A 54 5.25 7.28 6.59
CA ALA A 54 4.65 5.96 6.50
C ALA A 54 4.06 5.69 5.10
N ASN A 55 3.35 6.65 4.52
CA ASN A 55 2.83 6.53 3.15
C ASN A 55 3.95 6.44 2.11
N LEU A 56 5.05 7.16 2.29
CA LEU A 56 6.16 7.17 1.34
C LEU A 56 7.02 5.91 1.43
N CYS A 57 7.32 5.44 2.66
CA CYS A 57 8.41 4.49 2.91
C CYS A 57 7.98 3.05 3.19
N LEU A 58 6.72 2.79 3.61
CA LEU A 58 6.28 1.43 3.92
C LEU A 58 6.11 0.60 2.65
N ARG A 59 6.76 -0.56 2.64
CA ARG A 59 6.77 -1.50 1.51
C ARG A 59 5.59 -2.46 1.55
N THR A 60 5.21 -2.89 2.78
CA THR A 60 4.19 -3.93 2.98
C THR A 60 2.83 -3.39 3.42
N ALA A 61 2.66 -2.06 3.45
CA ALA A 61 1.36 -1.43 3.69
C ALA A 61 0.54 -1.28 2.39
N LEU A 62 -0.77 -1.54 2.49
CA LEU A 62 -1.75 -1.27 1.42
C LEU A 62 -2.38 0.12 1.57
N ARG A 63 -2.58 0.58 2.80
CA ARG A 63 -3.21 1.87 3.15
C ARG A 63 -2.81 2.30 4.55
N ILE A 64 -2.75 3.61 4.75
CA ILE A 64 -2.59 4.22 6.07
C ILE A 64 -3.89 4.96 6.41
N LEU A 65 -4.56 4.52 7.45
CA LEU A 65 -5.82 5.11 7.92
C LEU A 65 -5.56 5.98 9.16
N LYS A 66 -6.16 7.18 9.18
CA LYS A 66 -6.19 8.10 10.32
C LYS A 66 -7.57 8.04 10.98
N PRO A 67 -7.77 7.33 12.11
CA PRO A 67 -9.02 7.34 12.84
C PRO A 67 -9.36 8.76 13.30
N ILE A 68 -10.57 9.23 12.97
CA ILE A 68 -11.05 10.57 13.33
C ILE A 68 -12.18 10.53 14.35
N TYR A 69 -12.92 9.43 14.39
CA TYR A 69 -14.05 9.29 15.28
C TYR A 69 -14.29 7.82 15.67
N ARG A 70 -14.70 7.61 16.91
CA ARG A 70 -15.09 6.29 17.41
C ARG A 70 -16.30 6.43 18.33
N SER A 71 -17.27 5.55 18.16
CA SER A 71 -18.49 5.53 18.97
C SER A 71 -18.94 4.12 19.25
N SER A 72 -19.60 3.91 20.39
CA SER A 72 -20.35 2.70 20.66
C SER A 72 -21.68 2.75 19.92
N ILE A 73 -22.12 1.60 19.44
CA ILE A 73 -23.43 1.38 18.83
C ILE A 73 -24.09 0.14 19.42
N SER A 74 -25.40 0.11 19.41
CA SER A 74 -26.21 -1.08 19.79
C SER A 74 -26.80 -1.77 18.57
N LYS A 75 -26.97 -1.02 17.47
CA LYS A 75 -27.53 -1.51 16.20
C LYS A 75 -26.78 -0.89 15.03
N ILE A 76 -26.68 -1.62 13.95
CA ILE A 76 -25.99 -1.17 12.73
C ILE A 76 -26.63 0.11 12.12
N ASP A 77 -27.93 0.28 12.30
CA ASP A 77 -28.65 1.45 11.82
C ASP A 77 -28.19 2.76 12.49
N GLU A 78 -27.56 2.69 13.66
CA GLU A 78 -26.99 3.86 14.36
C GLU A 78 -25.76 4.45 13.63
N VAL A 79 -25.21 3.72 12.64
CA VAL A 79 -24.15 4.26 11.77
C VAL A 79 -24.57 5.58 11.11
N TYR A 80 -25.85 5.72 10.73
CA TYR A 80 -26.38 6.98 10.21
C TYR A 80 -26.22 8.11 11.23
N GLN A 81 -26.65 7.92 12.48
CA GLN A 81 -26.57 8.94 13.54
C GLN A 81 -25.11 9.28 13.86
N VAL A 82 -24.23 8.29 13.91
CA VAL A 82 -22.78 8.49 14.11
C VAL A 82 -22.23 9.40 13.02
N MET A 83 -22.48 9.09 11.76
CA MET A 83 -21.99 9.88 10.63
C MET A 83 -22.61 11.27 10.55
N HIS A 84 -23.89 11.40 10.89
CA HIS A 84 -24.58 12.70 10.97
C HIS A 84 -24.07 13.56 12.14
N GLY A 85 -23.57 12.93 13.22
CA GLY A 85 -23.03 13.62 14.40
C GLY A 85 -21.62 14.21 14.19
N ILE A 86 -20.86 13.73 13.22
CA ILE A 86 -19.51 14.22 12.95
C ILE A 86 -19.58 15.58 12.23
N ALA A 87 -18.76 16.54 12.67
CA ALA A 87 -18.62 17.84 12.02
C ALA A 87 -17.79 17.71 10.73
N TRP A 88 -18.41 17.19 9.68
CA TRP A 88 -17.74 16.95 8.39
C TRP A 88 -17.31 18.22 7.70
N GLU A 89 -17.99 19.33 7.95
CA GLU A 89 -17.68 20.68 7.49
C GLU A 89 -16.32 21.19 7.97
N ASP A 90 -15.78 20.62 9.08
CA ASP A 90 -14.42 20.88 9.56
C ASP A 90 -13.37 19.96 8.92
N VAL A 91 -13.80 18.90 8.23
CA VAL A 91 -12.92 17.88 7.63
C VAL A 91 -12.76 18.12 6.13
N MET A 92 -13.86 18.45 5.43
CA MET A 92 -13.89 18.62 3.98
C MET A 92 -14.83 19.75 3.56
N GLY A 93 -14.53 20.39 2.44
CA GLY A 93 -15.37 21.42 1.85
C GLY A 93 -16.59 20.84 1.10
N GLU A 94 -17.59 21.67 0.87
CA GLU A 94 -18.82 21.32 0.13
C GLU A 94 -18.57 20.91 -1.33
N ASN A 95 -17.50 21.42 -1.94
CA ASN A 95 -17.09 21.12 -3.31
C ASN A 95 -16.18 19.91 -3.41
N SER A 96 -15.80 19.30 -2.28
CA SER A 96 -14.97 18.08 -2.27
C SER A 96 -15.77 16.89 -2.76
N THR A 97 -15.05 15.89 -3.27
CA THR A 97 -15.62 14.58 -3.57
C THR A 97 -15.24 13.57 -2.49
N PHE A 98 -16.09 12.58 -2.27
CA PHE A 98 -15.80 11.54 -1.29
C PHE A 98 -16.30 10.16 -1.71
N ALA A 99 -15.68 9.13 -1.11
CA ALA A 99 -16.18 7.75 -1.15
C ALA A 99 -16.16 7.15 0.27
N ILE A 100 -17.10 6.26 0.54
CA ILE A 100 -17.16 5.52 1.80
C ILE A 100 -17.01 4.03 1.52
N ARG A 101 -16.13 3.37 2.27
CA ARG A 101 -15.95 1.92 2.29
C ARG A 101 -16.15 1.41 3.70
N ALA A 102 -16.88 0.30 3.85
CA ALA A 102 -17.12 -0.31 5.16
C ALA A 102 -16.51 -1.71 5.23
N THR A 103 -15.84 -1.98 6.34
CA THR A 103 -15.48 -3.33 6.79
C THR A 103 -16.39 -3.65 7.96
N VAL A 104 -17.20 -4.68 7.82
CA VAL A 104 -18.20 -5.07 8.83
C VAL A 104 -17.83 -6.43 9.39
N MET A 105 -17.67 -6.50 10.70
CA MET A 105 -17.27 -7.69 11.47
C MET A 105 -18.28 -7.89 12.62
N THR A 106 -19.46 -8.37 12.26
CA THR A 106 -20.59 -8.59 13.16
C THR A 106 -20.91 -10.07 13.30
N SER A 107 -21.52 -10.44 14.42
CA SER A 107 -21.96 -11.80 14.70
C SER A 107 -23.00 -12.29 13.67
N GLU A 108 -23.89 -11.41 13.24
CA GLU A 108 -24.81 -11.67 12.13
C GLU A 108 -24.26 -11.04 10.84
N PRO A 109 -24.22 -11.77 9.71
CA PRO A 109 -23.72 -11.21 8.46
C PRO A 109 -24.48 -9.96 8.02
N GLN A 110 -23.77 -8.88 7.81
CA GLN A 110 -24.32 -7.61 7.34
C GLN A 110 -23.69 -7.20 6.01
N ASN A 111 -24.49 -6.62 5.13
CA ASN A 111 -24.01 -6.15 3.85
C ASN A 111 -23.19 -4.85 4.02
N SER A 112 -21.89 -4.90 3.77
CA SER A 112 -21.01 -3.75 3.88
C SER A 112 -21.38 -2.58 2.95
N MET A 113 -21.99 -2.86 1.79
CA MET A 113 -22.50 -1.84 0.88
C MET A 113 -23.69 -1.09 1.52
N TYR A 114 -24.60 -1.80 2.17
CA TYR A 114 -25.71 -1.18 2.91
C TYR A 114 -25.21 -0.25 4.00
N VAL A 115 -24.23 -0.71 4.80
CA VAL A 115 -23.62 0.11 5.86
C VAL A 115 -22.95 1.36 5.28
N ALA A 116 -22.23 1.22 4.18
CA ALA A 116 -21.59 2.36 3.50
C ALA A 116 -22.64 3.37 2.95
N LEU A 117 -23.78 2.90 2.44
CA LEU A 117 -24.88 3.78 1.99
C LEU A 117 -25.53 4.51 3.14
N LYS A 118 -25.82 3.84 4.25
CA LYS A 118 -26.32 4.48 5.49
C LYS A 118 -25.37 5.56 6.00
N ALA A 119 -24.06 5.25 6.01
CA ALA A 119 -23.04 6.20 6.40
C ALA A 119 -22.99 7.43 5.48
N LYS A 120 -23.09 7.21 4.17
CA LYS A 120 -23.17 8.28 3.17
C LYS A 120 -24.38 9.18 3.42
N ASP A 121 -25.54 8.60 3.69
CA ASP A 121 -26.76 9.38 3.92
C ASP A 121 -26.60 10.27 5.18
N GLY A 122 -26.03 9.74 6.29
CA GLY A 122 -25.75 10.53 7.48
C GLY A 122 -24.80 11.71 7.22
N LEU A 123 -23.70 11.49 6.47
CA LEU A 123 -22.77 12.55 6.07
C LEU A 123 -23.46 13.62 5.21
N VAL A 124 -24.17 13.20 4.17
CA VAL A 124 -24.83 14.10 3.22
C VAL A 124 -25.91 14.95 3.90
N ASP A 125 -26.71 14.34 4.77
CA ASP A 125 -27.79 15.08 5.50
C ASP A 125 -27.20 16.05 6.52
N ARG A 126 -26.02 15.73 7.12
CA ARG A 126 -25.28 16.70 7.94
C ARG A 126 -24.91 17.94 7.13
N PHE A 127 -24.32 17.76 5.96
CA PHE A 127 -23.94 18.88 5.08
C PHE A 127 -25.15 19.71 4.65
N ARG A 128 -26.23 19.05 4.19
CA ARG A 128 -27.47 19.76 3.83
C ARG A 128 -28.01 20.62 4.97
N ARG A 129 -27.97 20.08 6.18
CA ARG A 129 -28.51 20.80 7.37
C ARG A 129 -27.61 21.97 7.80
N ARG A 130 -26.30 21.86 7.68
CA ARG A 130 -25.33 22.83 8.21
C ARG A 130 -24.88 23.86 7.19
N VAL A 131 -24.72 23.43 5.93
CA VAL A 131 -24.12 24.24 4.86
C VAL A 131 -25.15 24.59 3.77
N GLY A 132 -26.24 23.84 3.66
CA GLY A 132 -27.25 24.01 2.61
C GLY A 132 -26.94 23.32 1.29
N SER A 133 -25.72 22.80 1.14
CA SER A 133 -25.24 22.04 -0.02
C SER A 133 -24.74 20.66 0.40
N ARG A 134 -24.15 19.91 -0.51
CA ARG A 134 -23.55 18.61 -0.18
C ARG A 134 -22.34 18.30 -1.07
N PRO A 135 -21.31 17.62 -0.56
CA PRO A 135 -20.23 17.08 -1.36
C PRO A 135 -20.72 15.96 -2.28
N ASN A 136 -20.05 15.78 -3.41
CA ASN A 136 -20.39 14.75 -4.39
C ASN A 136 -19.66 13.44 -4.09
N VAL A 137 -20.26 12.32 -4.52
CA VAL A 137 -19.64 11.00 -4.43
C VAL A 137 -18.83 10.74 -5.69
N ASP A 138 -17.55 10.43 -5.52
CA ASP A 138 -16.69 9.88 -6.55
C ASP A 138 -16.09 8.57 -6.03
N LYS A 139 -16.39 7.44 -6.68
CA LYS A 139 -15.94 6.11 -6.24
C LYS A 139 -14.52 5.79 -6.70
N ASP A 140 -14.09 6.41 -7.79
CA ASP A 140 -12.83 6.08 -8.46
C ASP A 140 -11.69 6.97 -7.98
N PHE A 141 -11.90 8.29 -7.94
CA PHE A 141 -10.88 9.29 -7.57
C PHE A 141 -11.37 10.32 -6.54
N PRO A 142 -11.88 9.90 -5.38
CA PRO A 142 -12.39 10.81 -4.37
C PRO A 142 -11.26 11.69 -3.78
N ASP A 143 -11.63 12.91 -3.36
CA ASP A 143 -10.73 13.74 -2.55
C ASP A 143 -10.59 13.17 -1.14
N PHE A 144 -11.70 12.66 -0.58
CA PHE A 144 -11.73 12.02 0.73
C PHE A 144 -12.23 10.59 0.65
N SER A 145 -11.34 9.65 0.94
CA SER A 145 -11.70 8.24 1.12
C SER A 145 -11.95 7.99 2.61
N ILE A 146 -13.20 7.67 2.95
CA ILE A 146 -13.64 7.41 4.33
C ILE A 146 -13.74 5.90 4.50
N HIS A 147 -13.09 5.38 5.53
CA HIS A 147 -13.15 3.98 5.89
C HIS A 147 -13.87 3.77 7.21
N LEU A 148 -14.92 2.96 7.19
CA LEU A 148 -15.66 2.54 8.38
C LEU A 148 -15.21 1.14 8.79
N TYR A 149 -14.91 0.97 10.06
CA TYR A 149 -14.78 -0.34 10.69
C TYR A 149 -15.94 -0.49 11.70
N VAL A 150 -16.80 -1.48 11.46
CA VAL A 150 -18.04 -1.68 12.22
C VAL A 150 -18.06 -3.08 12.80
N THR A 151 -18.30 -3.14 14.10
CA THR A 151 -18.57 -4.39 14.85
C THR A 151 -19.96 -4.31 15.46
N ASP A 152 -20.41 -5.35 16.18
CA ASP A 152 -21.69 -5.32 16.91
C ASP A 152 -21.82 -4.19 17.93
N ARG A 153 -20.69 -3.60 18.36
CA ARG A 153 -20.64 -2.64 19.46
C ARG A 153 -19.96 -1.31 19.15
N ILE A 154 -19.23 -1.23 18.04
CA ILE A 154 -18.37 -0.08 17.78
C ILE A 154 -18.41 0.28 16.29
N VAL A 155 -18.48 1.59 16.05
CA VAL A 155 -18.14 2.20 14.75
C VAL A 155 -16.86 3.01 14.91
N GLU A 156 -15.88 2.75 14.09
CA GLU A 156 -14.69 3.58 13.94
C GLU A 156 -14.67 4.17 12.54
N VAL A 157 -14.47 5.48 12.45
CA VAL A 157 -14.44 6.26 11.21
C VAL A 157 -13.01 6.75 11.01
N SER A 158 -12.42 6.42 9.86
CA SER A 158 -11.07 6.81 9.53
C SER A 158 -11.00 7.50 8.17
N LEU A 159 -10.09 8.44 8.01
CA LEU A 159 -9.68 8.97 6.71
C LEU A 159 -8.54 8.12 6.16
N ASP A 160 -8.60 7.76 4.89
CA ASP A 160 -7.52 7.09 4.18
C ASP A 160 -6.53 8.12 3.66
N SER A 161 -5.35 8.20 4.27
CA SER A 161 -4.31 9.13 3.88
C SER A 161 -3.59 8.75 2.58
N SER A 162 -3.70 7.50 2.17
CA SER A 162 -3.00 6.98 0.98
C SER A 162 -3.71 7.29 -0.34
N GLY A 163 -5.05 7.31 -0.34
CA GLY A 163 -5.88 7.47 -1.54
C GLY A 163 -6.02 6.17 -2.31
N THR A 164 -5.34 6.02 -3.45
CA THR A 164 -5.21 4.71 -4.11
C THR A 164 -4.32 3.79 -3.28
N SER A 165 -4.53 2.47 -3.41
CA SER A 165 -3.74 1.50 -2.63
C SER A 165 -2.24 1.65 -2.88
N LEU A 166 -1.42 1.55 -1.82
CA LEU A 166 0.03 1.77 -1.89
C LEU A 166 0.78 0.72 -2.74
N HIS A 167 0.16 -0.43 -3.07
CA HIS A 167 0.75 -1.34 -4.05
C HIS A 167 0.90 -0.69 -5.43
N GLN A 168 0.06 0.29 -5.77
CA GLN A 168 0.21 1.09 -6.98
C GLN A 168 1.36 2.08 -6.82
N ARG A 169 2.61 1.62 -6.99
CA ARG A 169 3.83 2.39 -6.76
C ARG A 169 4.04 3.57 -7.73
N GLY A 170 3.34 3.55 -8.87
CA GLY A 170 3.44 4.59 -9.90
C GLY A 170 4.31 4.20 -11.10
N TYR A 171 5.21 3.24 -10.98
CA TYR A 171 6.09 2.83 -12.09
C TYR A 171 5.40 1.92 -13.12
N ARG A 172 4.32 1.25 -12.76
CA ARG A 172 3.68 0.27 -13.63
C ARG A 172 2.85 0.93 -14.73
N SER A 173 3.30 0.81 -15.96
CA SER A 173 2.56 1.22 -17.17
C SER A 173 2.15 0.03 -18.04
N ALA A 174 2.86 -1.10 -17.92
CA ALA A 174 2.63 -2.30 -18.70
C ALA A 174 2.48 -3.53 -17.79
N THR A 175 1.47 -4.36 -18.02
CA THR A 175 1.19 -5.54 -17.22
C THR A 175 1.06 -6.79 -18.08
N ASN A 176 1.39 -7.93 -17.48
CA ASN A 176 0.98 -9.25 -17.96
C ASN A 176 -0.47 -9.55 -17.48
N ILE A 177 -1.02 -10.70 -17.86
CA ILE A 177 -2.40 -11.10 -17.56
C ILE A 177 -2.65 -11.16 -16.04
N ALA A 178 -1.63 -11.47 -15.22
CA ALA A 178 -1.74 -11.57 -13.75
C ALA A 178 -0.40 -11.18 -13.09
N PRO A 179 -0.07 -9.88 -13.03
CA PRO A 179 1.16 -9.45 -12.35
C PRO A 179 1.02 -9.68 -10.84
N ILE A 180 2.11 -10.04 -10.18
CA ILE A 180 2.16 -10.09 -8.72
C ILE A 180 1.92 -8.67 -8.15
N ASN A 181 1.19 -8.61 -7.04
CA ASN A 181 0.99 -7.36 -6.29
C ASN A 181 2.31 -6.90 -5.67
N GLU A 182 2.64 -5.62 -5.76
CA GLU A 182 3.92 -5.06 -5.33
C GLU A 182 4.14 -5.20 -3.81
N VAL A 183 3.09 -5.03 -3.01
CA VAL A 183 3.14 -5.26 -1.55
C VAL A 183 3.43 -6.72 -1.23
N LEU A 184 2.84 -7.64 -2.00
CA LEU A 184 3.12 -9.07 -1.86
C LEU A 184 4.56 -9.40 -2.28
N ALA A 185 5.03 -8.85 -3.39
CA ALA A 185 6.40 -9.03 -3.87
C ALA A 185 7.43 -8.54 -2.84
N ALA A 186 7.25 -7.33 -2.32
CA ALA A 186 8.09 -6.80 -1.25
C ALA A 186 8.06 -7.67 0.01
N GLY A 187 6.86 -8.14 0.41
CA GLY A 187 6.68 -9.04 1.55
C GLY A 187 7.42 -10.36 1.38
N ILE A 188 7.32 -11.01 0.21
CA ILE A 188 8.04 -12.25 -0.12
C ILE A 188 9.55 -12.03 -0.05
N LEU A 189 10.06 -10.96 -0.64
CA LEU A 189 11.47 -10.62 -0.61
C LEU A 189 11.98 -10.42 0.83
N MET A 190 11.23 -9.69 1.66
CA MET A 190 11.60 -9.47 3.06
C MET A 190 11.52 -10.77 3.89
N LEU A 191 10.52 -11.64 3.64
CA LEU A 191 10.39 -12.95 4.27
C LEU A 191 11.49 -13.91 3.85
N SER A 192 11.96 -13.85 2.59
CA SER A 192 13.08 -14.67 2.11
C SER A 192 14.44 -14.24 2.68
N GLY A 193 14.48 -13.13 3.43
CA GLY A 193 15.70 -12.58 4.00
C GLY A 193 16.50 -11.69 3.05
N TRP A 194 15.97 -11.33 1.89
CA TRP A 194 16.64 -10.41 0.96
C TRP A 194 16.93 -9.04 1.56
N ARG A 195 18.17 -8.60 1.48
CA ARG A 195 18.64 -7.31 2.02
C ARG A 195 19.59 -6.55 1.08
N GLY A 196 19.89 -7.11 -0.08
CA GLY A 196 20.87 -6.55 -1.01
C GLY A 196 22.32 -6.87 -0.63
N ASP A 197 22.59 -8.02 -0.06
CA ASP A 197 23.90 -8.47 0.38
C ASP A 197 24.53 -9.56 -0.50
N THR A 198 23.85 -9.94 -1.57
CA THR A 198 24.29 -10.93 -2.55
C THR A 198 23.81 -10.53 -3.96
N ASP A 199 24.17 -11.30 -4.98
CA ASP A 199 23.53 -11.24 -6.29
C ASP A 199 22.07 -11.75 -6.17
N PHE A 200 21.17 -11.23 -7.01
CA PHE A 200 19.74 -11.59 -7.03
C PHE A 200 19.32 -12.06 -8.42
N LEU A 201 18.50 -13.11 -8.49
CA LEU A 201 17.93 -13.62 -9.72
C LEU A 201 16.42 -13.86 -9.60
N ASP A 202 15.67 -13.33 -10.55
CA ASP A 202 14.30 -13.74 -10.85
C ASP A 202 14.27 -14.42 -12.24
N PRO A 203 14.29 -15.77 -12.30
CA PRO A 203 14.40 -16.50 -13.56
C PRO A 203 13.11 -16.53 -14.40
N MET A 204 12.01 -15.96 -13.90
CA MET A 204 10.69 -15.87 -14.57
C MET A 204 10.05 -14.51 -14.32
N CYS A 205 10.80 -13.43 -14.62
CA CYS A 205 10.54 -12.09 -14.09
C CYS A 205 9.25 -11.44 -14.59
N GLY A 206 8.64 -11.92 -15.65
CA GLY A 206 7.39 -11.42 -16.18
C GLY A 206 7.46 -9.92 -16.50
N SER A 207 6.75 -9.08 -15.74
CA SER A 207 6.78 -7.62 -15.86
C SER A 207 7.79 -6.93 -14.94
N GLY A 208 8.69 -7.67 -14.30
CA GLY A 208 9.80 -7.17 -13.50
C GLY A 208 9.46 -6.75 -12.07
N THR A 209 8.30 -7.11 -11.52
CA THR A 209 7.87 -6.61 -10.20
C THR A 209 8.83 -7.02 -9.07
N LEU A 210 9.24 -8.30 -9.00
CA LEU A 210 10.20 -8.77 -7.98
C LEU A 210 11.56 -8.08 -8.12
N LEU A 211 12.04 -7.88 -9.35
CA LEU A 211 13.31 -7.18 -9.62
C LEU A 211 13.28 -5.74 -9.11
N ILE A 212 12.19 -5.00 -9.41
CA ILE A 212 12.02 -3.60 -9.00
C ILE A 212 11.94 -3.49 -7.48
N GLU A 213 11.09 -4.30 -6.82
CA GLU A 213 11.01 -4.30 -5.35
C GLU A 213 12.34 -4.76 -4.70
N ALA A 214 13.06 -5.72 -5.31
CA ALA A 214 14.38 -6.16 -4.84
C ALA A 214 15.40 -5.01 -4.90
N ALA A 215 15.46 -4.26 -6.00
CA ALA A 215 16.35 -3.11 -6.14
C ALA A 215 15.98 -1.99 -5.14
N MET A 216 14.69 -1.67 -4.99
CA MET A 216 14.24 -0.69 -4.00
C MET A 216 14.59 -1.08 -2.56
N ILE A 217 14.56 -2.38 -2.21
CA ILE A 217 14.99 -2.88 -0.90
C ILE A 217 16.51 -2.77 -0.77
N ALA A 218 17.26 -3.25 -1.76
CA ALA A 218 18.72 -3.24 -1.76
C ALA A 218 19.29 -1.82 -1.62
N CYS A 219 18.75 -0.87 -2.38
CA CYS A 219 19.17 0.53 -2.38
C CYS A 219 18.49 1.38 -1.30
N ASN A 220 17.59 0.82 -0.51
CA ASN A 220 16.74 1.55 0.45
C ASN A 220 15.98 2.73 -0.19
N ILE A 221 15.54 2.60 -1.43
CA ILE A 221 14.72 3.59 -2.12
C ILE A 221 13.27 3.52 -1.57
N PRO A 222 12.64 4.65 -1.22
CA PRO A 222 11.24 4.67 -0.82
C PRO A 222 10.32 4.10 -1.90
N PRO A 223 9.49 3.07 -1.61
CA PRO A 223 8.74 2.36 -2.64
C PRO A 223 7.66 3.20 -3.32
N ASN A 224 7.18 4.23 -2.66
CA ASN A 224 6.09 5.08 -3.14
C ASN A 224 6.55 6.42 -3.73
N LEU A 225 7.84 6.58 -4.03
CA LEU A 225 8.43 7.82 -4.57
C LEU A 225 7.83 8.20 -5.93
N ASN A 226 7.53 7.22 -6.79
CA ASN A 226 7.01 7.45 -8.14
C ASN A 226 5.47 7.63 -8.18
N ARG A 227 4.80 7.72 -7.02
CA ARG A 227 3.36 7.96 -6.99
C ARG A 227 3.03 9.40 -7.36
N LYS A 228 1.96 9.59 -8.12
CA LYS A 228 1.51 10.92 -8.55
C LYS A 228 0.98 11.77 -7.39
N ALA A 229 0.28 11.14 -6.43
CA ALA A 229 -0.32 11.83 -5.29
C ALA A 229 -0.71 10.86 -4.17
N PHE A 230 -0.85 11.42 -2.97
CA PHE A 230 -1.49 10.81 -1.81
C PHE A 230 -2.75 11.59 -1.44
N ALA A 231 -3.74 10.95 -0.80
CA ALA A 231 -4.98 11.62 -0.43
C ALA A 231 -4.78 12.75 0.59
N PHE A 232 -3.83 12.60 1.51
CA PHE A 232 -3.55 13.64 2.52
C PHE A 232 -3.13 14.98 1.90
N GLN A 233 -2.64 15.01 0.65
CA GLN A 233 -2.28 16.25 -0.06
C GLN A 233 -3.49 17.14 -0.40
N LYS A 234 -4.71 16.60 -0.31
CA LYS A 234 -5.96 17.33 -0.51
C LYS A 234 -6.62 17.76 0.80
N TRP A 235 -6.04 17.42 1.95
CA TRP A 235 -6.59 17.77 3.25
C TRP A 235 -6.23 19.21 3.62
N SER A 236 -7.07 19.86 4.42
CA SER A 236 -6.86 21.25 4.83
C SER A 236 -5.64 21.47 5.72
N ASP A 237 -5.16 20.40 6.38
CA ASP A 237 -3.96 20.39 7.21
C ASP A 237 -2.69 19.92 6.46
N TRP A 238 -2.72 19.92 5.12
CA TRP A 238 -1.57 19.59 4.29
C TRP A 238 -0.42 20.58 4.47
N ASP A 239 0.77 20.07 4.76
CA ASP A 239 2.01 20.83 4.90
C ASP A 239 3.03 20.35 3.86
N ASN A 240 3.16 21.11 2.77
CA ASN A 240 4.07 20.79 1.68
C ASN A 240 5.54 20.84 2.10
N ASP A 241 5.93 21.85 2.90
CA ASP A 241 7.32 22.03 3.33
C ASP A 241 7.77 20.88 4.23
N LEU A 242 6.87 20.41 5.08
CA LEU A 242 7.12 19.22 5.91
C LEU A 242 7.28 17.97 5.04
N TYR A 243 6.43 17.79 4.02
CA TYR A 243 6.53 16.64 3.12
C TYR A 243 7.84 16.64 2.34
N GLU A 244 8.24 17.76 1.77
CA GLU A 244 9.51 17.89 1.03
C GLU A 244 10.72 17.56 1.90
N LYS A 245 10.73 18.00 3.16
CA LYS A 245 11.77 17.64 4.13
C LYS A 245 11.81 16.13 4.42
N ILE A 246 10.65 15.50 4.52
CA ILE A 246 10.53 14.05 4.75
C ILE A 246 11.00 13.27 3.53
N GLU A 247 10.61 13.68 2.35
CA GLU A 247 11.03 13.08 1.09
C GLU A 247 12.55 13.18 0.92
N ALA A 248 13.11 14.39 1.07
CA ALA A 248 14.55 14.62 1.01
C ALA A 248 15.31 13.79 2.06
N SER A 249 14.82 13.76 3.31
CA SER A 249 15.41 12.93 4.36
C SER A 249 15.33 11.43 4.06
N SER A 250 14.30 10.98 3.36
CA SER A 250 14.14 9.58 2.98
C SER A 250 15.08 9.22 1.83
N LEU A 251 15.24 10.11 0.86
CA LEU A 251 16.19 9.96 -0.24
C LEU A 251 17.64 9.96 0.24
N ASN A 252 17.99 10.79 1.21
CA ASN A 252 19.33 10.82 1.83
C ASN A 252 19.70 9.50 2.56
N ARG A 253 18.75 8.60 2.76
CA ARG A 253 18.97 7.27 3.33
C ARG A 253 19.15 6.19 2.28
N THR A 254 19.11 6.53 1.01
CA THR A 254 19.45 5.58 -0.06
C THR A 254 20.90 5.17 0.06
N ARG A 255 21.20 3.97 -0.37
CA ARG A 255 22.55 3.39 -0.30
C ARG A 255 22.98 2.83 -1.65
N SER A 256 24.27 2.80 -1.88
CA SER A 256 24.84 2.13 -3.03
C SER A 256 24.63 0.62 -2.93
N PHE A 257 24.51 -0.02 -4.07
CA PHE A 257 24.39 -1.47 -4.23
C PHE A 257 25.48 -1.96 -5.17
N SER A 258 26.25 -2.94 -4.72
CA SER A 258 27.45 -3.43 -5.43
C SER A 258 27.29 -4.83 -6.04
N HIS A 259 26.13 -5.44 -5.91
CA HIS A 259 25.80 -6.75 -6.47
C HIS A 259 24.95 -6.59 -7.73
N ASN A 260 24.61 -7.70 -8.38
CA ASN A 260 23.79 -7.70 -9.59
C ASN A 260 22.35 -8.11 -9.26
N ILE A 261 21.38 -7.46 -9.89
CA ILE A 261 19.99 -7.91 -9.93
C ILE A 261 19.68 -8.30 -11.37
N THR A 262 19.42 -9.58 -11.59
CA THR A 262 19.20 -10.13 -12.95
C THR A 262 17.80 -10.73 -13.04
N GLY A 263 17.14 -10.51 -14.18
CA GLY A 263 15.85 -11.11 -14.50
C GLY A 263 15.88 -11.83 -15.84
N TYR A 264 15.31 -13.03 -15.86
CA TYR A 264 15.12 -13.80 -17.09
C TYR A 264 13.63 -13.97 -17.40
N ASP A 265 13.30 -14.02 -18.66
CA ASP A 265 12.00 -14.50 -19.15
C ASP A 265 12.15 -14.99 -20.59
N LYS A 266 11.53 -16.11 -20.93
CA LYS A 266 11.57 -16.65 -22.31
C LYS A 266 10.70 -15.85 -23.29
N ALA A 267 9.69 -15.12 -22.79
CA ALA A 267 8.75 -14.39 -23.60
C ALA A 267 9.27 -12.98 -23.95
N PRO A 268 9.48 -12.63 -25.23
CA PRO A 268 9.94 -11.29 -25.61
C PRO A 268 9.01 -10.16 -25.15
N SER A 269 7.71 -10.46 -25.05
CA SER A 269 6.71 -9.48 -24.55
C SER A 269 6.87 -9.19 -23.06
N ALA A 270 7.27 -10.16 -22.26
CA ALA A 270 7.55 -9.98 -20.83
C ALA A 270 8.79 -9.10 -20.64
N ILE A 271 9.88 -9.39 -21.35
CA ILE A 271 11.12 -8.59 -21.32
C ILE A 271 10.85 -7.12 -21.67
N ARG A 272 10.07 -6.84 -22.75
CA ARG A 272 9.73 -5.45 -23.10
C ARG A 272 8.94 -4.73 -21.99
N LYS A 273 8.00 -5.43 -21.34
CA LYS A 273 7.22 -4.86 -20.24
C LYS A 273 8.06 -4.63 -18.99
N ALA A 274 8.95 -5.58 -18.68
CA ALA A 274 9.90 -5.44 -17.58
C ALA A 274 10.82 -4.23 -17.81
N ALA A 275 11.42 -4.10 -19.01
CA ALA A 275 12.24 -2.94 -19.36
C ALA A 275 11.50 -1.61 -19.17
N GLN A 276 10.27 -1.52 -19.68
CA GLN A 276 9.47 -0.30 -19.52
C GLN A 276 9.17 0.03 -18.05
N ASN A 277 8.81 -0.96 -17.23
CA ASN A 277 8.53 -0.74 -15.81
C ASN A 277 9.78 -0.39 -15.01
N ILE A 278 10.94 -1.01 -15.33
CA ILE A 278 12.24 -0.72 -14.72
C ILE A 278 12.64 0.73 -15.02
N SER A 279 12.53 1.15 -16.27
CA SER A 279 12.82 2.52 -16.69
C SER A 279 11.88 3.53 -16.04
N ASN A 280 10.57 3.25 -15.96
CA ASN A 280 9.62 4.11 -15.23
C ASN A 280 9.93 4.21 -13.72
N ALA A 281 10.59 3.19 -13.16
CA ALA A 281 11.03 3.19 -11.76
C ALA A 281 12.40 3.89 -11.56
N ASN A 282 13.07 4.32 -12.64
CA ASN A 282 14.44 4.86 -12.67
C ASN A 282 15.46 3.88 -12.05
N LEU A 283 15.38 2.59 -12.43
CA LEU A 283 16.22 1.51 -11.89
C LEU A 283 17.04 0.79 -12.98
N ASP A 284 17.19 1.40 -14.16
CA ASP A 284 17.91 0.83 -15.30
C ASP A 284 19.39 0.51 -14.96
N ASP A 285 20.01 1.32 -14.11
CA ASP A 285 21.40 1.13 -13.67
C ASP A 285 21.60 -0.04 -12.69
N PHE A 286 20.51 -0.53 -12.08
CA PHE A 286 20.57 -1.56 -11.04
C PHE A 286 20.10 -2.93 -11.51
N ILE A 287 19.29 -2.98 -12.58
CA ILE A 287 18.60 -4.20 -12.99
C ILE A 287 18.96 -4.57 -14.43
N LYS A 288 19.48 -5.77 -14.62
CA LYS A 288 19.74 -6.35 -15.92
C LYS A 288 18.64 -7.37 -16.25
N ILE A 289 18.08 -7.29 -17.46
CA ILE A 289 17.09 -8.26 -17.94
C ILE A 289 17.56 -8.89 -19.25
N GLU A 290 17.34 -10.19 -19.38
CA GLU A 290 17.76 -10.96 -20.53
C GLU A 290 16.66 -11.93 -20.96
N ARG A 291 16.57 -12.18 -22.28
CA ARG A 291 15.69 -13.20 -22.79
C ARG A 291 16.36 -14.55 -22.70
N GLU A 292 16.02 -15.33 -21.66
CA GLU A 292 16.59 -16.61 -21.39
C GLU A 292 15.53 -17.64 -20.97
N ASP A 293 15.80 -18.91 -21.24
CA ASP A 293 15.05 -20.02 -20.69
C ASP A 293 15.79 -20.54 -19.45
N PHE A 294 15.22 -20.36 -18.28
CA PHE A 294 15.82 -20.73 -17.00
C PHE A 294 16.39 -22.17 -17.00
N PHE A 295 15.67 -23.12 -17.59
CA PHE A 295 16.11 -24.53 -17.64
C PHE A 295 17.33 -24.77 -18.54
N LYS A 296 17.81 -23.76 -19.27
CA LYS A 296 18.99 -23.80 -20.13
C LYS A 296 20.10 -22.88 -19.64
N THR A 297 19.92 -22.23 -18.49
CA THR A 297 20.91 -21.33 -17.91
C THR A 297 21.74 -22.04 -16.87
N GLU A 298 23.00 -21.61 -16.72
CA GLU A 298 23.90 -22.05 -15.68
C GLU A 298 24.24 -20.88 -14.77
N LYS A 299 24.62 -21.15 -13.53
CA LYS A 299 25.10 -20.14 -12.60
C LYS A 299 26.42 -19.55 -13.13
N LEU A 300 26.45 -18.26 -13.39
CA LEU A 300 27.59 -17.56 -13.99
C LEU A 300 28.87 -17.66 -13.14
N ASP A 301 28.75 -17.66 -11.81
CA ASP A 301 29.85 -17.74 -10.86
C ASP A 301 29.45 -18.72 -9.73
N PRO A 302 29.99 -19.97 -9.78
CA PRO A 302 29.67 -20.99 -8.78
C PRO A 302 30.00 -20.60 -7.34
N ASP A 303 31.00 -19.75 -7.14
CA ASP A 303 31.53 -19.39 -5.81
C ASP A 303 30.78 -18.22 -5.16
N LYS A 304 30.03 -17.42 -5.93
CA LYS A 304 29.25 -16.33 -5.41
C LYS A 304 27.90 -16.77 -4.85
N SER A 305 27.49 -16.19 -3.74
CA SER A 305 26.14 -16.35 -3.20
C SER A 305 25.10 -15.71 -4.14
N LEU A 306 24.03 -16.44 -4.43
CA LEU A 306 22.94 -15.99 -5.29
C LEU A 306 21.61 -16.17 -4.56
N HIS A 307 20.85 -15.09 -4.41
CA HIS A 307 19.50 -15.12 -3.85
C HIS A 307 18.50 -15.26 -5.00
N ILE A 308 17.71 -16.31 -4.99
CA ILE A 308 16.74 -16.60 -6.05
C ILE A 308 15.33 -16.50 -5.47
N VAL A 309 14.51 -15.61 -6.05
CA VAL A 309 13.07 -15.51 -5.75
C VAL A 309 12.31 -15.32 -7.06
N PHE A 310 11.29 -16.11 -7.26
CA PHE A 310 10.47 -16.03 -8.48
C PHE A 310 9.02 -16.43 -8.21
N ASN A 311 8.15 -15.99 -9.08
CA ASN A 311 6.75 -16.33 -9.10
C ASN A 311 6.46 -17.16 -10.36
N PRO A 312 6.51 -18.51 -10.27
CA PRO A 312 6.33 -19.36 -11.43
C PRO A 312 4.91 -19.22 -12.00
N PRO A 313 4.72 -19.46 -13.28
CA PRO A 313 3.40 -19.55 -13.85
C PRO A 313 2.64 -20.73 -13.23
N TYR A 314 1.39 -20.53 -12.80
CA TYR A 314 0.55 -21.54 -12.18
C TYR A 314 -0.93 -21.39 -12.60
N GLY A 315 -1.68 -22.49 -12.49
CA GLY A 315 -3.12 -22.53 -12.72
C GLY A 315 -3.53 -22.62 -14.20
N GLU A 316 -4.83 -22.59 -14.45
CA GLU A 316 -5.44 -22.79 -15.78
C GLU A 316 -5.06 -21.73 -16.84
N ARG A 317 -4.50 -20.59 -16.40
CA ARG A 317 -4.16 -19.47 -17.28
C ARG A 317 -2.87 -19.66 -18.07
N LEU A 318 -2.02 -20.58 -17.65
CA LEU A 318 -0.77 -20.93 -18.32
C LEU A 318 -0.55 -22.43 -18.14
N PRO A 319 -0.98 -23.29 -19.07
CA PRO A 319 -0.78 -24.71 -18.97
C PRO A 319 0.73 -25.01 -18.93
N ILE A 320 1.15 -25.58 -17.81
CA ILE A 320 2.52 -26.04 -17.60
C ILE A 320 2.46 -27.54 -17.45
N ASP A 321 3.40 -28.23 -18.09
CA ASP A 321 3.67 -29.60 -17.72
C ASP A 321 4.38 -29.61 -16.36
N VAL A 322 3.60 -29.92 -15.33
CA VAL A 322 4.05 -29.94 -13.92
C VAL A 322 5.25 -30.91 -13.76
N ASN A 323 5.31 -31.98 -14.54
CA ASN A 323 6.40 -32.95 -14.47
C ASN A 323 7.72 -32.38 -14.99
N VAL A 324 7.68 -31.48 -15.98
CA VAL A 324 8.88 -30.79 -16.49
C VAL A 324 9.33 -29.69 -15.53
N PHE A 325 8.39 -29.16 -14.72
CA PHE A 325 8.72 -28.04 -13.83
C PHE A 325 9.35 -28.47 -12.51
N TYR A 326 9.00 -29.68 -12.01
CA TYR A 326 9.45 -30.20 -10.73
C TYR A 326 10.38 -31.43 -10.85
N SER A 327 10.79 -31.82 -12.04
CA SER A 327 11.81 -32.83 -12.29
C SER A 327 13.22 -32.20 -12.28
#